data_3adbb300879c3f4b901a849d1221c161
#
_entry.id   3adbb300879c3f4b901a849d1221c161
#
_cell.length_a   1.000
_cell.length_b   1.000
_cell.length_c   1.000
_cell.angle_alpha   90.00
_cell.angle_beta   90.00
_cell.angle_gamma   90.00
#
_symmetry.space_group_name_H-M   'P 1'
#
loop_
_entity.id
_entity.type
_entity.pdbx_description
1 polymer ?
#
loop_
_entity_poly.entity_id
_entity_poly.type
_entity_poly.pdbx_seq_one_letter_code
_entity_poly.pdbx_strand_id
1 'polypeptide(L)'
;MNPIRASLIMSSLAVVGVAQAQTATAPAPAAAAPVVVTKNDAGNSLTWNGITLYGIVDIGLQYQTHGAPISDYFPGGTESVIQKNSNASVTGLVGNNLSQSRIGLSGLEPIPNMDVSFVFRLETFFNPQSGNLSDGLKSLALNNGKTLSQQSTGVDSSVAGQLFAGAAYAGFSSPTFGSLTFGRHVTPLADGISKYDPMGAAQAFSLLGFSGTTAGGGDTEDRRLDNSVKYSVKAGPLHVGALYQFNGSNGGANTAFQGQLGFEFGGGSVDAYYSKKRNAIAASSLSQAQVEGLAAKCNPLPTIPPTAPQCYSVTNALAATISDNETYAIMGLYSFGRPKVFAGYEDIKFKNPDSLLPDGFITIGGYQLAYLNQTAYTHNKTLKVLWAGGKYALSDQLEFTLAYYGYQQDSFAAVSCSTAANAACKGEVNVISGLADYKFTKRFDGYLGTMWSEAKDGLANGYLRLGPSGTASTLTSTVGLRFRF
;
A
#
# COMPACT_ATOMS: atom_id res chain seq x y z
N MET A 1 17.08 -43.74 -23.66
CA MET A 1 17.76 -43.33 -22.41
C MET A 1 17.14 -41.98 -22.00
N ASN A 2 16.31 -42.02 -20.99
CA ASN A 2 15.55 -40.87 -20.50
C ASN A 2 16.37 -39.98 -19.55
N PRO A 3 16.26 -38.66 -19.63
CA PRO A 3 16.66 -37.80 -18.51
C PRO A 3 15.46 -37.49 -17.61
N ILE A 4 15.73 -37.59 -16.34
CA ILE A 4 14.88 -37.47 -15.19
C ILE A 4 14.40 -36.00 -15.02
N ARG A 5 13.09 -35.82 -14.95
CA ARG A 5 12.46 -34.57 -14.49
C ARG A 5 12.47 -34.53 -12.96
N ALA A 6 13.08 -33.54 -12.38
CA ALA A 6 12.93 -33.23 -10.96
C ALA A 6 11.75 -32.24 -10.79
N SER A 7 10.63 -32.74 -10.31
CA SER A 7 9.51 -31.90 -9.83
C SER A 7 9.70 -31.67 -8.35
N LEU A 8 9.89 -30.42 -7.94
CA LEU A 8 9.80 -30.03 -6.54
C LEU A 8 8.31 -29.88 -6.18
N ILE A 9 7.84 -30.80 -5.36
CA ILE A 9 6.53 -30.73 -4.69
C ILE A 9 6.77 -30.13 -3.32
N MET A 10 6.21 -28.97 -3.05
CA MET A 10 6.03 -28.48 -1.68
C MET A 10 4.88 -29.26 -1.05
N SER A 11 5.18 -30.14 -0.14
CA SER A 11 4.19 -30.87 0.65
C SER A 11 4.05 -30.27 2.05
N SER A 12 2.81 -30.07 2.40
CA SER A 12 2.17 -29.79 3.68
C SER A 12 2.87 -30.32 4.93
N LEU A 13 2.94 -29.47 5.96
CA LEU A 13 3.23 -29.91 7.34
C LEU A 13 2.08 -30.81 7.84
N ALA A 14 2.35 -32.09 7.94
CA ALA A 14 1.55 -33.03 8.70
C ALA A 14 2.27 -33.33 10.00
N VAL A 15 1.56 -33.20 11.12
CA VAL A 15 1.97 -33.67 12.43
C VAL A 15 1.99 -35.21 12.41
N VAL A 16 3.15 -35.81 12.60
CA VAL A 16 3.28 -37.27 12.74
C VAL A 16 3.60 -37.60 14.18
N GLY A 17 2.75 -38.41 14.74
CA GLY A 17 2.92 -39.03 16.07
C GLY A 17 4.10 -40.01 16.10
N VAL A 18 4.74 -40.08 17.25
CA VAL A 18 5.92 -40.87 17.56
C VAL A 18 5.53 -42.32 17.84
N ALA A 19 6.11 -43.26 17.10
CA ALA A 19 6.19 -44.66 17.52
C ALA A 19 7.57 -44.93 18.16
N GLN A 20 7.57 -45.49 19.34
CA GLN A 20 8.78 -45.82 20.08
C GLN A 20 9.44 -47.08 19.53
N ALA A 21 10.74 -47.05 19.36
CA ALA A 21 11.59 -48.25 19.36
C ALA A 21 12.72 -48.00 20.37
N GLN A 22 12.78 -48.87 21.39
CA GLN A 22 13.84 -48.88 22.39
C GLN A 22 15.10 -49.55 21.87
N THR A 23 16.23 -48.88 21.97
CA THR A 23 17.55 -49.53 22.13
C THR A 23 18.53 -48.62 22.87
N ALA A 24 19.06 -49.22 23.94
CA ALA A 24 20.32 -48.98 24.67
C ALA A 24 20.89 -47.55 24.86
N THR A 25 20.97 -47.19 26.08
CA THR A 25 21.51 -46.09 26.86
C THR A 25 22.88 -45.58 26.45
N ALA A 26 22.91 -44.35 25.94
CA ALA A 26 23.98 -43.37 26.18
C ALA A 26 23.41 -42.28 27.12
N PRO A 27 24.22 -41.59 27.95
CA PRO A 27 23.71 -40.58 28.86
C PRO A 27 22.99 -39.48 28.02
N ALA A 28 21.74 -39.27 28.38
CA ALA A 28 20.90 -38.29 27.67
C ALA A 28 21.56 -36.89 27.72
N PRO A 29 21.67 -36.18 26.60
CA PRO A 29 21.96 -34.75 26.64
C PRO A 29 20.85 -34.08 27.47
N ALA A 30 21.25 -33.18 28.35
CA ALA A 30 20.31 -32.42 29.18
C ALA A 30 19.14 -31.97 28.34
N ALA A 31 17.92 -32.28 28.76
CA ALA A 31 16.70 -31.89 28.05
C ALA A 31 16.76 -30.41 27.78
N ALA A 32 16.68 -30.01 26.49
CA ALA A 32 16.58 -28.61 26.12
C ALA A 32 15.41 -28.03 26.93
N ALA A 33 15.67 -26.94 27.64
CA ALA A 33 14.63 -26.27 28.41
C ALA A 33 13.44 -26.00 27.48
N PRO A 34 12.21 -26.18 27.96
CA PRO A 34 11.04 -25.94 27.11
C PRO A 34 11.11 -24.52 26.57
N VAL A 35 10.92 -24.39 25.25
CA VAL A 35 10.87 -23.10 24.56
C VAL A 35 9.73 -22.28 25.20
N VAL A 36 10.09 -21.30 25.99
CA VAL A 36 9.11 -20.41 26.63
C VAL A 36 8.79 -19.30 25.64
N VAL A 37 7.62 -19.37 25.03
CA VAL A 37 7.06 -18.26 24.28
C VAL A 37 6.62 -17.20 25.29
N THR A 38 7.33 -16.10 25.37
CA THR A 38 6.99 -15.00 26.26
C THR A 38 6.18 -13.96 25.51
N LYS A 39 5.15 -13.40 26.16
CA LYS A 39 4.52 -12.16 25.69
C LYS A 39 5.47 -11.02 26.03
N ASN A 40 5.67 -10.11 25.06
CA ASN A 40 6.33 -8.87 25.42
C ASN A 40 5.45 -8.06 26.40
N ASP A 41 6.04 -7.16 27.16
CA ASP A 41 5.34 -6.36 28.18
C ASP A 41 4.21 -5.48 27.61
N ALA A 42 4.25 -5.17 26.32
CA ALA A 42 3.16 -4.51 25.60
C ALA A 42 1.95 -5.42 25.34
N GLY A 43 2.09 -6.74 25.53
CA GLY A 43 1.02 -7.71 25.34
C GLY A 43 0.52 -7.89 23.91
N ASN A 44 1.22 -7.32 22.92
CA ASN A 44 0.78 -7.23 21.52
C ASN A 44 1.53 -8.15 20.56
N SER A 45 2.60 -8.80 21.00
CA SER A 45 3.41 -9.71 20.19
C SER A 45 3.94 -10.88 20.99
N LEU A 46 4.28 -11.96 20.28
CA LEU A 46 4.91 -13.15 20.83
C LEU A 46 6.40 -13.10 20.47
N THR A 47 7.26 -13.12 21.47
CA THR A 47 8.72 -13.09 21.29
C THR A 47 9.35 -14.38 21.78
N TRP A 48 10.20 -14.96 20.95
CA TRP A 48 10.95 -16.18 21.24
C TRP A 48 12.37 -16.04 20.66
N ASN A 49 13.39 -16.17 21.48
CA ASN A 49 14.80 -16.06 21.09
C ASN A 49 15.09 -14.83 20.21
N GLY A 50 14.62 -13.63 20.62
CA GLY A 50 14.82 -12.40 19.84
C GLY A 50 13.92 -12.27 18.62
N ILE A 51 13.13 -13.26 18.26
CA ILE A 51 12.19 -13.23 17.14
C ILE A 51 10.79 -13.01 17.66
N THR A 52 10.10 -11.99 17.12
CA THR A 52 8.73 -11.61 17.46
C THR A 52 7.80 -11.95 16.31
N LEU A 53 6.79 -12.79 16.60
CA LEU A 53 5.63 -12.97 15.73
C LEU A 53 4.59 -11.88 16.05
N TYR A 54 4.09 -11.19 15.04
CA TYR A 54 3.03 -10.20 15.19
C TYR A 54 2.05 -10.26 14.03
N GLY A 55 0.88 -9.71 14.22
CA GLY A 55 -0.10 -9.67 13.15
C GLY A 55 -1.34 -8.87 13.48
N ILE A 56 -2.16 -8.69 12.44
CA ILE A 56 -3.46 -8.02 12.48
C ILE A 56 -4.42 -8.83 11.63
N VAL A 57 -5.65 -9.01 12.13
CA VAL A 57 -6.81 -9.44 11.36
C VAL A 57 -7.87 -8.36 11.48
N ASP A 58 -8.31 -7.82 10.34
CA ASP A 58 -9.32 -6.76 10.25
C ASP A 58 -10.37 -7.16 9.21
N ILE A 59 -11.61 -7.36 9.66
CA ILE A 59 -12.72 -7.80 8.81
C ILE A 59 -14.02 -7.11 9.22
N GLY A 60 -14.88 -6.82 8.25
CA GLY A 60 -16.13 -6.14 8.50
C GLY A 60 -17.17 -6.28 7.40
N LEU A 61 -18.24 -5.55 7.56
CA LEU A 61 -19.31 -5.35 6.58
C LEU A 61 -19.26 -3.91 6.09
N GLN A 62 -19.42 -3.72 4.79
CA GLN A 62 -19.42 -2.41 4.15
C GLN A 62 -20.65 -2.25 3.27
N TYR A 63 -21.22 -1.06 3.30
CA TYR A 63 -22.24 -0.57 2.40
C TYR A 63 -21.73 0.67 1.65
N GLN A 64 -21.92 0.71 0.34
CA GLN A 64 -21.66 1.87 -0.52
C GLN A 64 -22.89 2.23 -1.32
N THR A 65 -23.17 3.52 -1.46
CA THR A 65 -24.29 4.00 -2.28
C THR A 65 -24.06 3.77 -3.77
N HIS A 66 -22.80 3.82 -4.21
CA HIS A 66 -22.38 3.58 -5.58
C HIS A 66 -21.02 2.86 -5.57
N GLY A 67 -20.87 1.82 -6.36
CA GLY A 67 -19.60 1.11 -6.37
C GLY A 67 -19.56 -0.12 -7.26
N ALA A 68 -18.35 -0.69 -7.37
CA ALA A 68 -18.11 -1.95 -8.02
C ALA A 68 -18.29 -3.14 -7.07
N PRO A 69 -18.47 -4.35 -7.58
CA PRO A 69 -18.37 -5.56 -6.77
C PRO A 69 -17.04 -5.61 -6.02
N ILE A 70 -17.08 -5.97 -4.73
CA ILE A 70 -15.90 -6.07 -3.88
C ILE A 70 -15.00 -7.20 -4.39
N SER A 71 -13.69 -6.95 -4.47
CA SER A 71 -12.69 -7.91 -4.94
C SER A 71 -11.98 -8.62 -3.80
N ASP A 72 -11.79 -9.94 -3.91
CA ASP A 72 -10.98 -10.74 -3.00
C ASP A 72 -9.48 -10.45 -3.07
N TYR A 73 -9.02 -9.86 -4.16
CA TYR A 73 -7.59 -9.66 -4.44
C TYR A 73 -7.07 -8.32 -3.99
N PHE A 74 -7.94 -7.39 -3.73
CA PHE A 74 -7.57 -6.06 -3.29
C PHE A 74 -8.05 -5.82 -1.86
N PRO A 75 -7.25 -5.16 -0.99
CA PRO A 75 -7.70 -4.81 0.33
C PRO A 75 -9.00 -4.00 0.27
N GLY A 76 -10.01 -4.46 1.01
CA GLY A 76 -11.29 -3.77 1.06
C GLY A 76 -11.12 -2.33 1.52
N GLY A 77 -12.02 -1.48 1.08
CA GLY A 77 -12.02 -0.06 1.43
C GLY A 77 -11.50 0.87 0.35
N THR A 78 -10.62 0.42 -0.57
CA THR A 78 -10.24 1.24 -1.71
C THR A 78 -11.44 1.57 -2.60
N GLU A 79 -12.39 0.68 -2.69
CA GLU A 79 -13.65 0.87 -3.40
C GLU A 79 -14.55 1.89 -2.73
N SER A 80 -14.33 2.19 -1.48
CA SER A 80 -15.09 3.21 -0.74
C SER A 80 -14.73 4.62 -1.17
N VAL A 81 -13.55 4.82 -1.73
CA VAL A 81 -13.22 6.07 -2.41
C VAL A 81 -13.94 6.05 -3.75
N ILE A 82 -14.35 7.13 -4.22
CA ILE A 82 -15.18 7.40 -5.38
C ILE A 82 -15.16 6.29 -6.46
N GLN A 83 -16.28 5.63 -6.69
CA GLN A 83 -16.39 4.52 -7.61
C GLN A 83 -16.77 5.00 -9.02
N LYS A 84 -16.09 4.46 -10.03
CA LYS A 84 -16.27 4.83 -11.43
C LYS A 84 -17.17 3.86 -12.21
N ASN A 85 -17.25 2.63 -11.80
CA ASN A 85 -17.70 1.53 -12.61
C ASN A 85 -19.13 1.05 -12.31
N SER A 86 -19.84 1.64 -11.36
CA SER A 86 -21.24 1.32 -11.10
C SER A 86 -21.98 2.43 -10.38
N ASN A 87 -23.29 2.54 -10.66
CA ASN A 87 -24.24 3.35 -9.89
C ASN A 87 -25.07 2.52 -8.92
N ALA A 88 -24.91 1.21 -8.91
CA ALA A 88 -25.62 0.35 -8.00
C ALA A 88 -25.00 0.43 -6.61
N SER A 89 -25.83 0.30 -5.58
CA SER A 89 -25.33 0.11 -4.22
C SER A 89 -24.65 -1.25 -4.09
N VAL A 90 -23.62 -1.31 -3.27
CA VAL A 90 -22.85 -2.54 -2.98
C VAL A 90 -22.87 -2.79 -1.49
N THR A 91 -23.13 -4.04 -1.09
CA THR A 91 -23.02 -4.50 0.30
C THR A 91 -22.26 -5.81 0.31
N GLY A 92 -21.26 -5.92 1.21
CA GLY A 92 -20.48 -7.15 1.29
C GLY A 92 -19.54 -7.21 2.49
N LEU A 93 -18.94 -8.38 2.64
CA LEU A 93 -17.79 -8.55 3.54
C LEU A 93 -16.57 -7.87 2.92
N VAL A 94 -15.86 -7.13 3.76
CA VAL A 94 -14.61 -6.46 3.40
C VAL A 94 -13.57 -6.74 4.48
N GLY A 95 -12.34 -6.92 4.06
CA GLY A 95 -11.20 -6.95 4.95
C GLY A 95 -10.43 -5.65 4.91
N ASN A 96 -9.50 -5.49 5.87
CA ASN A 96 -8.48 -4.44 5.81
C ASN A 96 -9.03 -3.00 5.91
N ASN A 97 -10.08 -2.78 6.65
CA ASN A 97 -10.77 -1.49 6.69
C ASN A 97 -10.00 -0.41 7.47
N LEU A 98 -9.66 -0.68 8.75
CA LEU A 98 -8.81 0.20 9.57
C LEU A 98 -7.33 -0.12 9.40
N SER A 99 -7.00 -1.40 9.22
CA SER A 99 -5.62 -1.86 9.14
C SER A 99 -5.50 -2.98 8.12
N GLN A 100 -4.46 -2.95 7.32
CA GLN A 100 -4.12 -4.09 6.46
C GLN A 100 -3.88 -5.34 7.30
N SER A 101 -4.65 -6.40 7.07
CA SER A 101 -4.44 -7.71 7.69
C SER A 101 -3.08 -8.26 7.27
N ARG A 102 -2.31 -8.69 8.26
CA ARG A 102 -0.92 -9.06 8.05
C ARG A 102 -0.44 -10.10 9.07
N ILE A 103 0.59 -10.81 8.68
CA ILE A 103 1.43 -11.62 9.56
C ILE A 103 2.87 -11.19 9.33
N GLY A 104 3.64 -11.01 10.39
CA GLY A 104 5.02 -10.59 10.30
C GLY A 104 5.91 -11.25 11.33
N LEU A 105 7.18 -11.34 10.98
CA LEU A 105 8.29 -11.70 11.85
C LEU A 105 9.24 -10.51 11.92
N SER A 106 9.67 -10.17 13.11
CA SER A 106 10.77 -9.23 13.33
C SER A 106 11.77 -9.81 14.30
N GLY A 107 13.02 -9.46 14.15
CA GLY A 107 14.07 -9.90 15.05
C GLY A 107 14.94 -8.74 15.50
N LEU A 108 15.46 -8.86 16.72
CA LEU A 108 16.46 -7.99 17.29
C LEU A 108 17.48 -8.87 18.02
N GLU A 109 18.73 -8.84 17.56
CA GLU A 109 19.85 -9.56 18.15
C GLU A 109 20.95 -8.59 18.55
N PRO A 110 21.17 -8.34 19.85
CA PRO A 110 22.26 -7.47 20.32
C PRO A 110 23.63 -8.03 19.94
N ILE A 111 24.53 -7.18 19.44
CA ILE A 111 25.91 -7.57 19.14
C ILE A 111 26.73 -7.37 20.44
N PRO A 112 27.36 -8.43 20.98
CA PRO A 112 28.10 -8.34 22.21
C PRO A 112 29.18 -7.24 22.16
N ASN A 113 29.30 -6.45 23.25
CA ASN A 113 30.27 -5.36 23.43
C ASN A 113 30.10 -4.18 22.43
N MET A 114 28.97 -4.09 21.72
CA MET A 114 28.66 -2.99 20.84
C MET A 114 27.29 -2.38 21.19
N ASP A 115 27.16 -1.06 21.04
CA ASP A 115 25.85 -0.36 21.13
C ASP A 115 25.07 -0.50 19.81
N VAL A 116 25.03 -1.74 19.26
CA VAL A 116 24.42 -2.07 17.98
C VAL A 116 23.72 -3.41 18.08
N SER A 117 22.54 -3.50 17.50
CA SER A 117 21.81 -4.76 17.31
C SER A 117 21.62 -5.04 15.82
N PHE A 118 21.70 -6.29 15.42
CA PHE A 118 21.17 -6.73 14.14
C PHE A 118 19.64 -6.73 14.21
N VAL A 119 18.98 -6.25 13.15
CA VAL A 119 17.52 -6.19 13.06
C VAL A 119 17.05 -6.71 11.72
N PHE A 120 15.89 -7.37 11.70
CA PHE A 120 15.19 -7.71 10.47
C PHE A 120 13.67 -7.59 10.62
N ARG A 121 12.97 -7.48 9.48
CA ARG A 121 11.52 -7.55 9.41
C ARG A 121 11.07 -8.21 8.12
N LEU A 122 10.16 -9.17 8.24
CA LEU A 122 9.48 -9.84 7.14
C LEU A 122 7.97 -9.75 7.40
N GLU A 123 7.21 -9.20 6.44
CA GLU A 123 5.77 -8.96 6.62
C GLU A 123 5.00 -9.30 5.35
N THR A 124 3.95 -10.10 5.47
CA THR A 124 3.02 -10.43 4.41
C THR A 124 1.62 -9.88 4.69
N PHE A 125 0.88 -9.58 3.63
CA PHE A 125 -0.50 -9.13 3.70
C PHE A 125 -1.45 -10.17 3.14
N PHE A 126 -2.64 -10.26 3.72
CA PHE A 126 -3.67 -11.18 3.25
C PHE A 126 -5.07 -10.55 3.35
N ASN A 127 -6.01 -11.16 2.61
CA ASN A 127 -7.41 -10.80 2.65
C ASN A 127 -8.15 -11.77 3.56
N PRO A 128 -8.66 -11.35 4.71
CA PRO A 128 -9.23 -12.26 5.70
C PRO A 128 -10.54 -12.91 5.22
N GLN A 129 -11.25 -12.31 4.26
CA GLN A 129 -12.46 -12.88 3.70
C GLN A 129 -12.22 -14.09 2.78
N SER A 130 -11.03 -14.24 2.19
CA SER A 130 -10.70 -15.32 1.25
C SER A 130 -9.48 -16.14 1.65
N GLY A 131 -8.63 -15.63 2.55
CA GLY A 131 -7.33 -16.22 2.87
C GLY A 131 -6.25 -16.01 1.82
N ASN A 132 -6.55 -15.34 0.71
CA ASN A 132 -5.57 -15.04 -0.33
C ASN A 132 -4.57 -13.98 0.14
N LEU A 133 -3.34 -14.02 -0.41
CA LEU A 133 -2.44 -12.89 -0.31
C LEU A 133 -3.05 -11.69 -1.01
N SER A 134 -2.87 -10.49 -0.46
CA SER A 134 -3.28 -9.26 -1.12
C SER A 134 -2.49 -9.06 -2.41
N ASP A 135 -3.20 -8.84 -3.52
CA ASP A 135 -2.63 -8.70 -4.86
C ASP A 135 -3.45 -7.71 -5.69
N GLY A 136 -3.13 -6.43 -5.59
CA GLY A 136 -3.81 -5.37 -6.34
C GLY A 136 -3.61 -5.48 -7.84
N LEU A 137 -2.46 -5.95 -8.31
CA LEU A 137 -2.17 -6.12 -9.73
C LEU A 137 -2.99 -7.25 -10.35
N LYS A 138 -3.32 -8.30 -9.60
CA LYS A 138 -4.22 -9.35 -10.05
C LYS A 138 -5.63 -8.83 -10.31
N SER A 139 -6.12 -7.93 -9.46
CA SER A 139 -7.38 -7.24 -9.69
C SER A 139 -7.38 -6.46 -10.99
N LEU A 140 -6.30 -5.72 -11.28
CA LEU A 140 -6.14 -5.01 -12.56
C LEU A 140 -6.13 -5.97 -13.74
N ALA A 141 -5.36 -7.06 -13.70
CA ALA A 141 -5.27 -8.04 -14.77
C ALA A 141 -6.61 -8.75 -15.05
N LEU A 142 -7.41 -9.02 -14.01
CA LEU A 142 -8.76 -9.58 -14.15
C LEU A 142 -9.73 -8.62 -14.84
N ASN A 143 -9.43 -7.35 -14.89
CA ASN A 143 -10.21 -6.31 -15.56
C ASN A 143 -9.77 -6.04 -17.01
N ASN A 144 -8.73 -6.72 -17.50
CA ASN A 144 -8.24 -6.57 -18.88
C ASN A 144 -9.36 -6.80 -19.91
N GLY A 145 -9.50 -5.88 -20.84
CA GLY A 145 -10.49 -5.92 -21.91
C GLY A 145 -11.94 -5.63 -21.49
N LYS A 146 -12.20 -5.43 -20.22
CA LYS A 146 -13.55 -5.12 -19.73
C LYS A 146 -13.89 -3.65 -19.85
N THR A 147 -15.14 -3.37 -20.19
CA THR A 147 -15.69 -2.00 -20.10
C THR A 147 -15.74 -1.56 -18.64
N LEU A 148 -15.78 -0.26 -18.42
CA LEU A 148 -15.77 0.32 -17.07
C LEU A 148 -16.91 -0.24 -16.18
N SER A 149 -18.09 -0.45 -16.75
CA SER A 149 -19.26 -1.03 -16.03
C SER A 149 -19.12 -2.51 -15.68
N GLN A 150 -18.19 -3.21 -16.30
CA GLN A 150 -17.94 -4.65 -16.07
C GLN A 150 -16.73 -4.89 -15.14
N GLN A 151 -15.99 -3.84 -14.82
CA GLN A 151 -14.83 -3.94 -13.94
C GLN A 151 -15.28 -4.12 -12.50
N SER A 152 -14.54 -4.97 -11.78
CA SER A 152 -14.53 -5.01 -10.33
C SER A 152 -13.46 -4.04 -9.81
N THR A 153 -13.14 -4.08 -8.55
CA THR A 153 -12.06 -3.30 -7.95
C THR A 153 -10.77 -3.43 -8.73
N GLY A 154 -10.24 -2.32 -9.18
CA GLY A 154 -9.01 -2.30 -9.92
C GLY A 154 -8.28 -0.99 -9.67
N VAL A 155 -7.59 -0.89 -8.54
CA VAL A 155 -6.79 0.28 -8.18
C VAL A 155 -5.33 -0.14 -8.14
N ASP A 156 -4.45 0.72 -8.64
CA ASP A 156 -3.01 0.51 -8.53
C ASP A 156 -2.56 0.41 -7.07
N SER A 157 -1.63 -0.49 -6.79
CA SER A 157 -1.12 -0.75 -5.45
C SER A 157 0.28 -1.32 -5.50
N SER A 158 1.10 -1.01 -4.50
CA SER A 158 2.40 -1.66 -4.27
C SER A 158 2.31 -3.11 -3.84
N VAL A 159 1.12 -3.63 -3.62
CA VAL A 159 0.86 -5.02 -3.21
C VAL A 159 0.64 -5.86 -4.45
N ALA A 160 1.64 -6.60 -4.84
CA ALA A 160 1.68 -7.38 -6.10
C ALA A 160 1.82 -8.89 -5.86
N GLY A 161 1.26 -9.43 -4.78
CA GLY A 161 1.27 -10.87 -4.49
C GLY A 161 2.63 -11.44 -4.07
N GLN A 162 3.65 -10.63 -3.81
CA GLN A 162 4.91 -11.10 -3.22
C GLN A 162 4.65 -11.69 -1.83
N LEU A 163 5.39 -12.74 -1.46
CA LEU A 163 5.27 -13.37 -0.13
C LEU A 163 5.47 -12.35 1.00
N PHE A 164 6.43 -11.45 0.88
CA PHE A 164 6.67 -10.39 1.85
C PHE A 164 6.34 -9.01 1.26
N ALA A 165 5.08 -8.82 0.87
CA ALA A 165 4.61 -7.59 0.26
C ALA A 165 4.67 -6.37 1.20
N GLY A 166 4.61 -6.58 2.53
CA GLY A 166 4.64 -5.53 3.54
C GLY A 166 6.03 -4.93 3.77
N ALA A 167 6.96 -5.78 4.17
CA ALA A 167 8.35 -5.42 4.40
C ALA A 167 9.25 -6.64 4.24
N ALA A 168 10.48 -6.45 3.78
CA ALA A 168 11.51 -7.49 3.72
C ALA A 168 12.88 -6.83 3.79
N TYR A 169 13.38 -6.60 4.99
CA TYR A 169 14.66 -5.93 5.21
C TYR A 169 15.43 -6.49 6.39
N ALA A 170 16.74 -6.25 6.38
CA ALA A 170 17.63 -6.50 7.50
C ALA A 170 18.66 -5.36 7.60
N GLY A 171 19.32 -5.24 8.75
CA GLY A 171 20.35 -4.24 8.97
C GLY A 171 20.72 -4.08 10.42
N PHE A 172 21.05 -2.87 10.82
CA PHE A 172 21.57 -2.56 12.14
C PHE A 172 20.79 -1.42 12.79
N SER A 173 20.64 -1.49 14.10
CA SER A 173 20.00 -0.44 14.90
C SER A 173 20.85 -0.15 16.15
N SER A 174 20.98 1.12 16.49
CA SER A 174 21.68 1.60 17.68
C SER A 174 20.84 2.71 18.33
N PRO A 175 20.70 2.74 19.65
CA PRO A 175 20.10 3.88 20.36
C PRO A 175 20.80 5.21 20.07
N THR A 176 22.12 5.19 19.84
CA THR A 176 22.93 6.38 19.61
C THR A 176 22.96 6.80 18.14
N PHE A 177 23.14 5.84 17.22
CA PHE A 177 23.38 6.13 15.80
C PHE A 177 22.17 5.92 14.91
N GLY A 178 21.03 5.48 15.48
CA GLY A 178 19.82 5.20 14.72
C GLY A 178 19.86 3.84 14.01
N SER A 179 19.03 3.70 12.98
CA SER A 179 18.87 2.44 12.24
C SER A 179 19.26 2.61 10.79
N LEU A 180 20.04 1.66 10.27
CA LEU A 180 20.42 1.54 8.87
C LEU A 180 20.01 0.15 8.36
N THR A 181 19.06 0.09 7.44
CA THR A 181 18.47 -1.17 6.95
C THR A 181 18.46 -1.23 5.43
N PHE A 182 18.45 -2.44 4.88
CA PHE A 182 18.59 -2.75 3.46
C PHE A 182 17.49 -3.72 3.03
N GLY A 183 16.81 -3.47 1.91
CA GLY A 183 15.79 -4.36 1.36
C GLY A 183 14.55 -3.63 0.85
N ARG A 184 13.37 -4.20 1.15
CA ARG A 184 12.06 -3.61 0.85
C ARG A 184 11.53 -2.86 2.06
N HIS A 185 11.33 -1.56 1.93
CA HIS A 185 10.91 -0.68 3.02
C HIS A 185 9.60 0.04 2.72
N VAL A 186 8.84 0.31 3.78
CA VAL A 186 7.87 1.41 3.78
C VAL A 186 8.65 2.72 3.68
N THR A 187 8.20 3.63 2.84
CA THR A 187 8.87 4.91 2.61
C THR A 187 8.72 5.86 3.82
N PRO A 188 9.65 6.78 4.07
CA PRO A 188 9.51 7.80 5.12
C PRO A 188 8.24 8.63 4.97
N LEU A 189 7.85 8.99 3.75
CA LEU A 189 6.63 9.74 3.48
C LEU A 189 5.38 8.95 3.87
N ALA A 190 5.31 7.66 3.53
CA ALA A 190 4.19 6.78 3.89
C ALA A 190 4.11 6.51 5.40
N ASP A 191 5.26 6.42 6.09
CA ASP A 191 5.31 6.37 7.57
C ASP A 191 4.76 7.67 8.17
N GLY A 192 5.11 8.83 7.60
CA GLY A 192 4.60 10.14 7.98
C GLY A 192 3.08 10.24 7.80
N ILE A 193 2.56 9.86 6.64
CA ILE A 193 1.12 9.81 6.39
C ILE A 193 0.42 8.97 7.45
N SER A 194 0.91 7.76 7.72
CA SER A 194 0.31 6.89 8.74
C SER A 194 0.33 7.49 10.14
N LYS A 195 1.34 8.32 10.46
CA LYS A 195 1.49 9.01 11.75
C LYS A 195 0.58 10.25 11.87
N TYR A 196 0.44 11.02 10.79
CA TYR A 196 -0.18 12.35 10.81
C TYR A 196 -1.56 12.42 10.16
N ASP A 197 -2.04 11.33 9.58
CA ASP A 197 -3.43 11.19 9.17
C ASP A 197 -4.31 10.88 10.39
N PRO A 198 -5.37 11.65 10.66
CA PRO A 198 -6.28 11.35 11.75
C PRO A 198 -6.89 9.94 11.68
N MET A 199 -7.11 9.39 10.49
CA MET A 199 -7.60 8.02 10.32
C MET A 199 -6.48 6.97 10.26
N GLY A 200 -5.18 7.37 10.36
CA GLY A 200 -4.03 6.47 10.37
C GLY A 200 -3.83 5.71 9.06
N ALA A 201 -4.15 6.32 7.93
CA ALA A 201 -4.16 5.73 6.60
C ALA A 201 -5.09 4.50 6.49
N ALA A 202 -6.21 4.51 7.22
CA ALA A 202 -7.24 3.48 7.15
C ALA A 202 -7.89 3.43 5.77
N GLN A 203 -7.96 2.25 5.15
CA GLN A 203 -8.45 2.14 3.76
C GLN A 203 -9.93 2.45 3.60
N ALA A 204 -10.76 2.20 4.61
CA ALA A 204 -12.19 2.49 4.54
C ALA A 204 -12.56 3.94 4.91
N PHE A 205 -11.63 4.71 5.49
CA PHE A 205 -11.96 6.00 6.11
C PHE A 205 -10.98 7.12 5.77
N SER A 206 -9.90 6.85 5.05
CA SER A 206 -8.91 7.85 4.67
C SER A 206 -8.66 7.87 3.18
N LEU A 207 -8.76 9.03 2.56
CA LEU A 207 -8.34 9.20 1.17
C LEU A 207 -6.83 8.93 1.00
N LEU A 208 -6.01 9.21 2.02
CA LEU A 208 -4.57 8.96 2.03
C LEU A 208 -4.22 7.47 2.19
N GLY A 209 -5.17 6.65 2.66
CA GLY A 209 -5.02 5.20 2.73
C GLY A 209 -4.88 4.53 1.37
N PHE A 210 -5.33 5.21 0.32
CA PHE A 210 -5.19 4.79 -1.09
C PHE A 210 -4.01 5.46 -1.72
N SER A 211 -2.86 5.22 -1.24
CA SER A 211 -1.68 5.74 -1.88
C SER A 211 -1.37 4.96 -3.14
N GLY A 212 -0.65 5.59 -3.99
CA GLY A 212 -0.25 5.10 -5.28
C GLY A 212 -0.34 6.20 -6.31
N THR A 213 0.40 6.05 -7.37
CA THR A 213 0.51 7.06 -8.42
C THR A 213 -0.81 7.34 -9.12
N THR A 214 -1.69 6.34 -9.20
CA THR A 214 -3.00 6.48 -9.87
C THR A 214 -3.93 7.41 -9.14
N ALA A 215 -3.96 7.35 -7.83
CA ALA A 215 -4.83 8.16 -7.00
C ALA A 215 -4.14 9.43 -6.49
N GLY A 216 -2.81 9.50 -6.57
CA GLY A 216 -2.04 10.55 -5.93
C GLY A 216 -2.25 10.55 -4.43
N GLY A 217 -2.37 9.37 -3.84
CA GLY A 217 -2.85 9.16 -2.50
C GLY A 217 -1.85 9.46 -1.39
N GLY A 218 -1.20 10.60 -1.45
CA GLY A 218 -0.31 11.05 -0.41
C GLY A 218 1.16 10.67 -0.59
N ASP A 219 1.50 9.86 -1.58
CA ASP A 219 2.88 9.52 -1.94
C ASP A 219 3.16 9.85 -3.41
N THR A 220 4.44 9.79 -3.79
CA THR A 220 4.85 10.01 -5.19
C THR A 220 4.60 8.79 -6.07
N GLU A 221 4.52 7.61 -5.49
CA GLU A 221 4.24 6.34 -6.15
C GLU A 221 3.78 5.30 -5.12
N ASP A 222 4.33 4.10 -5.16
CA ASP A 222 4.06 3.06 -4.18
C ASP A 222 4.50 3.46 -2.77
N ARG A 223 3.75 3.02 -1.76
CA ARG A 223 4.12 3.22 -0.35
C ARG A 223 5.37 2.44 0.06
N ARG A 224 5.86 1.55 -0.79
CA ARG A 224 6.99 0.65 -0.52
C ARG A 224 7.93 0.62 -1.68
N LEU A 225 9.22 0.66 -1.38
CA LEU A 225 10.30 0.61 -2.36
C LEU A 225 11.19 -0.60 -2.13
N ASP A 226 11.38 -1.38 -3.20
CA ASP A 226 12.32 -2.49 -3.24
C ASP A 226 13.73 -1.99 -3.47
N ASN A 227 14.73 -2.86 -3.19
CA ASN A 227 16.14 -2.58 -3.49
C ASN A 227 16.60 -1.23 -2.92
N SER A 228 16.28 -0.99 -1.65
CA SER A 228 16.49 0.30 -1.02
C SER A 228 17.34 0.21 0.25
N VAL A 229 17.97 1.32 0.61
CA VAL A 229 18.58 1.55 1.90
C VAL A 229 17.80 2.63 2.61
N LYS A 230 17.48 2.40 3.89
CA LYS A 230 16.77 3.35 4.75
C LYS A 230 17.58 3.63 5.99
N TYR A 231 17.76 4.91 6.30
CA TYR A 231 18.37 5.39 7.53
C TYR A 231 17.37 6.21 8.33
N SER A 232 17.37 6.07 9.65
CA SER A 232 16.59 6.91 10.54
C SER A 232 17.30 7.09 11.88
N VAL A 233 17.29 8.30 12.42
CA VAL A 233 17.89 8.63 13.72
C VAL A 233 17.05 9.65 14.46
N LYS A 234 17.02 9.54 15.79
CA LYS A 234 16.41 10.52 16.69
C LYS A 234 17.49 11.07 17.60
N ALA A 235 17.69 12.40 17.58
CA ALA A 235 18.65 13.12 18.40
C ALA A 235 17.91 14.20 19.22
N GLY A 236 17.56 13.86 20.47
CA GLY A 236 16.73 14.72 21.31
C GLY A 236 15.34 14.95 20.66
N PRO A 237 14.92 16.21 20.45
CA PRO A 237 13.64 16.52 19.79
C PRO A 237 13.68 16.37 18.27
N LEU A 238 14.87 16.28 17.67
CA LEU A 238 15.03 16.16 16.22
C LEU A 238 14.98 14.70 15.80
N HIS A 239 14.32 14.41 14.66
CA HIS A 239 14.43 13.15 13.98
C HIS A 239 14.65 13.35 12.48
N VAL A 240 15.52 12.54 11.91
CA VAL A 240 15.94 12.60 10.52
C VAL A 240 15.78 11.22 9.92
N GLY A 241 15.23 11.18 8.71
CA GLY A 241 15.09 9.98 7.91
C GLY A 241 15.57 10.20 6.49
N ALA A 242 16.11 9.17 5.89
CA ALA A 242 16.45 9.14 4.47
C ALA A 242 16.23 7.74 3.90
N LEU A 243 15.79 7.67 2.65
CA LEU A 243 15.70 6.43 1.89
C LEU A 243 16.23 6.67 0.48
N TYR A 244 17.02 5.71 -0.01
CA TYR A 244 17.47 5.68 -1.39
C TYR A 244 17.16 4.32 -2.01
N GLN A 245 16.48 4.33 -3.16
CA GLN A 245 16.25 3.14 -3.99
C GLN A 245 17.29 3.08 -5.11
N PHE A 246 17.98 1.94 -5.19
CA PHE A 246 18.95 1.69 -6.25
C PHE A 246 18.24 1.27 -7.54
N ASN A 247 18.85 1.60 -8.67
CA ASN A 247 18.44 1.07 -9.96
C ASN A 247 18.77 -0.42 -10.01
N GLY A 248 17.74 -1.26 -10.00
CA GLY A 248 17.92 -2.72 -10.01
C GLY A 248 18.26 -3.28 -11.39
N SER A 249 18.93 -4.41 -11.42
CA SER A 249 19.28 -5.13 -12.66
C SER A 249 18.07 -5.73 -13.40
N ASN A 250 16.90 -5.76 -12.80
CA ASN A 250 15.69 -6.36 -13.35
C ASN A 250 14.88 -5.39 -14.24
N GLY A 251 15.54 -4.46 -14.92
CA GLY A 251 14.86 -3.48 -15.76
C GLY A 251 14.00 -2.48 -15.00
N GLY A 252 13.98 -2.58 -13.68
CA GLY A 252 13.36 -1.59 -12.82
C GLY A 252 14.16 -0.32 -12.93
N ALA A 253 13.85 0.51 -13.78
CA ALA A 253 14.28 1.83 -13.80
C ALA A 253 14.09 2.37 -12.45
N ASN A 254 15.07 2.74 -11.63
CA ASN A 254 14.38 3.75 -11.05
C ASN A 254 14.82 4.03 -9.68
N THR A 255 15.71 4.97 -9.68
CA THR A 255 16.15 5.58 -8.44
C THR A 255 15.01 6.35 -7.80
N ALA A 256 14.90 6.23 -6.50
CA ALA A 256 14.12 7.12 -5.67
C ALA A 256 14.97 7.65 -4.53
N PHE A 257 14.67 8.86 -4.10
CA PHE A 257 15.22 9.46 -2.89
C PHE A 257 14.09 10.06 -2.07
N GLN A 258 14.07 9.76 -0.78
CA GLN A 258 13.20 10.46 0.17
C GLN A 258 14.01 10.96 1.36
N GLY A 259 13.72 12.18 1.80
CA GLY A 259 14.28 12.80 2.99
C GLY A 259 13.17 13.22 3.95
N GLN A 260 13.43 13.10 5.25
CA GLN A 260 12.55 13.52 6.35
C GLN A 260 13.35 14.34 7.35
N LEU A 261 12.75 15.45 7.79
CA LEU A 261 13.23 16.23 8.92
C LEU A 261 12.05 16.52 9.83
N GLY A 262 12.15 16.13 11.09
CA GLY A 262 11.08 16.29 12.06
C GLY A 262 11.54 16.87 13.38
N PHE A 263 10.58 17.49 14.08
CA PHE A 263 10.78 18.09 15.39
C PHE A 263 9.62 17.75 16.34
N GLU A 264 9.96 17.28 17.54
CA GLU A 264 9.00 17.02 18.62
C GLU A 264 9.04 18.14 19.66
N PHE A 265 7.88 18.57 20.14
CA PHE A 265 7.74 19.61 21.14
C PHE A 265 6.54 19.30 22.04
N GLY A 266 6.54 19.77 23.27
CA GLY A 266 5.56 19.58 24.33
C GLY A 266 4.15 19.11 23.95
N GLY A 267 3.99 17.83 23.57
CA GLY A 267 2.72 17.24 23.17
C GLY A 267 2.47 17.19 21.65
N GLY A 268 3.35 17.74 20.84
CA GLY A 268 3.21 17.78 19.39
C GLY A 268 4.44 17.31 18.62
N SER A 269 4.29 17.12 17.32
CA SER A 269 5.35 16.91 16.37
C SER A 269 4.99 17.45 14.99
N VAL A 270 6.02 17.87 14.26
CA VAL A 270 5.91 18.31 12.86
C VAL A 270 7.03 17.69 12.06
N ASP A 271 6.72 17.19 10.88
CA ASP A 271 7.68 16.58 9.95
C ASP A 271 7.54 17.24 8.58
N ALA A 272 8.68 17.50 7.93
CA ALA A 272 8.77 17.88 6.54
C ALA A 272 9.40 16.75 5.73
N TYR A 273 8.92 16.54 4.51
CA TYR A 273 9.36 15.49 3.61
C TYR A 273 9.67 16.05 2.23
N TYR A 274 10.68 15.47 1.62
CA TYR A 274 10.97 15.60 0.20
C TYR A 274 11.05 14.20 -0.41
N SER A 275 10.43 14.00 -1.55
CA SER A 275 10.50 12.75 -2.30
C SER A 275 10.72 13.03 -3.78
N LYS A 276 11.58 12.25 -4.41
CA LYS A 276 11.78 12.22 -5.85
C LYS A 276 11.89 10.78 -6.33
N LYS A 277 11.04 10.42 -7.29
CA LYS A 277 11.04 9.10 -7.92
C LYS A 277 11.13 9.27 -9.43
N ARG A 278 12.05 8.53 -10.05
CA ARG A 278 12.15 8.44 -11.52
C ARG A 278 11.40 7.23 -12.02
N ASN A 279 10.74 7.39 -13.17
CA ASN A 279 9.96 6.34 -13.82
C ASN A 279 8.99 5.63 -12.86
N ALA A 280 8.27 6.39 -12.04
CA ALA A 280 7.20 5.87 -11.21
C ALA A 280 6.14 5.20 -12.11
N ILE A 281 5.56 4.10 -11.62
CA ILE A 281 4.67 3.23 -12.38
C ILE A 281 3.26 3.35 -11.82
N ALA A 282 2.33 3.84 -12.63
CA ALA A 282 0.90 3.76 -12.36
C ALA A 282 0.29 2.68 -13.24
N ALA A 283 0.17 1.46 -12.71
CA ALA A 283 -0.38 0.33 -13.44
C ALA A 283 -1.89 0.49 -13.67
N SER A 284 -2.38 -0.07 -14.75
CA SER A 284 -3.80 -0.10 -15.11
C SER A 284 -4.15 -1.35 -15.92
N SER A 285 -5.44 -1.68 -15.94
CA SER A 285 -5.94 -2.73 -16.83
C SER A 285 -5.74 -2.35 -18.30
N LEU A 286 -5.53 -3.35 -19.15
CA LEU A 286 -5.51 -3.17 -20.59
C LEU A 286 -6.91 -2.82 -21.10
N SER A 287 -7.01 -1.88 -22.02
CA SER A 287 -8.24 -1.65 -22.77
C SER A 287 -8.54 -2.84 -23.70
N GLN A 288 -9.77 -2.95 -24.19
CA GLN A 288 -10.15 -3.99 -25.15
C GLN A 288 -9.25 -3.96 -26.40
N ALA A 289 -9.00 -2.78 -26.96
CA ALA A 289 -8.13 -2.62 -28.13
C ALA A 289 -6.67 -3.07 -27.87
N GLN A 290 -6.17 -2.84 -26.63
CA GLN A 290 -4.85 -3.31 -26.24
C GLN A 290 -4.79 -4.83 -26.10
N VAL A 291 -5.83 -5.46 -25.57
CA VAL A 291 -5.97 -6.92 -25.50
C VAL A 291 -5.99 -7.54 -26.89
N GLU A 292 -6.80 -7.00 -27.80
CA GLU A 292 -6.88 -7.42 -29.20
C GLU A 292 -5.52 -7.24 -29.92
N GLY A 293 -4.84 -6.12 -29.67
CA GLY A 293 -3.50 -5.86 -30.21
C GLY A 293 -2.45 -6.85 -29.72
N LEU A 294 -2.50 -7.28 -28.46
CA LEU A 294 -1.61 -8.34 -27.95
C LEU A 294 -1.91 -9.69 -28.61
N ALA A 295 -3.19 -10.06 -28.71
CA ALA A 295 -3.60 -11.30 -29.36
C ALA A 295 -3.16 -11.34 -30.83
N ALA A 296 -3.26 -10.24 -31.56
CA ALA A 296 -2.83 -10.12 -32.94
C ALA A 296 -1.31 -10.29 -33.11
N LYS A 297 -0.50 -9.77 -32.17
CA LYS A 297 0.97 -9.93 -32.19
C LYS A 297 1.41 -11.38 -31.96
N CYS A 298 0.59 -12.18 -31.30
CA CYS A 298 0.91 -13.54 -30.89
C CYS A 298 0.30 -14.63 -31.77
N ASN A 299 -0.37 -14.28 -32.87
CA ASN A 299 -1.00 -15.25 -33.76
C ASN A 299 -0.57 -15.01 -35.23
N PRO A 300 0.25 -15.90 -35.90
CA PRO A 300 0.78 -17.15 -35.37
C PRO A 300 1.93 -16.95 -34.38
N LEU A 301 2.13 -17.91 -33.47
CA LEU A 301 3.31 -17.93 -32.58
C LEU A 301 4.58 -17.75 -33.44
N PRO A 302 5.38 -16.72 -33.19
CA PRO A 302 6.60 -16.52 -33.93
C PRO A 302 7.51 -17.73 -33.73
N THR A 303 7.94 -18.35 -34.80
CA THR A 303 9.07 -19.30 -34.82
C THR A 303 10.30 -18.53 -34.32
N ILE A 304 10.78 -18.92 -33.17
CA ILE A 304 11.79 -18.24 -32.36
C ILE A 304 13.05 -17.87 -33.17
N PRO A 305 13.27 -16.56 -33.38
CA PRO A 305 14.60 -15.98 -33.25
C PRO A 305 14.59 -14.89 -32.16
N PRO A 306 15.73 -14.50 -31.56
CA PRO A 306 15.84 -13.58 -30.44
C PRO A 306 15.36 -12.15 -30.70
N THR A 307 14.79 -11.86 -31.86
CA THR A 307 14.22 -10.58 -32.28
C THR A 307 12.70 -10.60 -32.46
N ALA A 308 12.01 -11.70 -32.09
CA ALA A 308 10.56 -11.78 -32.22
C ALA A 308 9.86 -10.84 -31.20
N PRO A 309 8.76 -10.15 -31.57
CA PRO A 309 8.01 -9.35 -30.65
C PRO A 309 7.56 -10.21 -29.48
N GLN A 310 7.74 -9.71 -28.25
CA GLN A 310 7.34 -10.42 -27.05
C GLN A 310 5.82 -10.64 -27.05
N CYS A 311 5.42 -11.90 -26.90
CA CYS A 311 4.04 -12.26 -26.66
C CYS A 311 3.76 -12.20 -25.16
N TYR A 312 2.80 -11.35 -24.77
CA TYR A 312 2.36 -11.26 -23.39
C TYR A 312 1.06 -12.05 -23.19
N SER A 313 0.99 -12.80 -22.11
CA SER A 313 -0.28 -13.41 -21.70
C SER A 313 -1.23 -12.32 -21.19
N VAL A 314 -2.43 -12.26 -21.72
CA VAL A 314 -3.46 -11.29 -21.28
C VAL A 314 -3.79 -11.44 -19.78
N THR A 315 -3.58 -12.61 -19.20
CA THR A 315 -3.88 -12.90 -17.79
C THR A 315 -2.90 -12.27 -16.82
N ASN A 316 -1.71 -11.88 -17.26
CA ASN A 316 -0.69 -11.24 -16.44
C ASN A 316 -0.05 -10.01 -17.09
N ALA A 317 -0.64 -9.51 -18.18
CA ALA A 317 -0.19 -8.27 -18.81
C ALA A 317 -1.00 -7.09 -18.32
N LEU A 318 -0.34 -5.93 -18.18
CA LEU A 318 -0.92 -4.66 -17.73
C LEU A 318 -0.46 -3.52 -18.63
N ALA A 319 -1.21 -2.42 -18.61
CA ALA A 319 -0.76 -1.13 -19.07
C ALA A 319 -0.19 -0.32 -17.89
N ALA A 320 0.59 0.71 -18.18
CA ALA A 320 1.05 1.63 -17.16
C ALA A 320 1.27 3.05 -17.73
N THR A 321 1.02 4.04 -16.89
CA THR A 321 1.54 5.39 -17.08
C THR A 321 2.84 5.51 -16.31
N ILE A 322 3.88 6.01 -16.96
CA ILE A 322 5.21 6.21 -16.39
C ILE A 322 5.44 7.71 -16.21
N SER A 323 5.94 8.09 -15.04
CA SER A 323 6.21 9.49 -14.70
C SER A 323 7.44 9.66 -13.82
N ASP A 324 8.06 10.82 -13.91
CA ASP A 324 9.00 11.28 -12.90
C ASP A 324 8.24 12.15 -11.91
N ASN A 325 8.26 11.76 -10.63
CA ASN A 325 7.47 12.38 -9.59
C ASN A 325 8.35 13.12 -8.59
N GLU A 326 7.85 14.25 -8.10
CA GLU A 326 8.50 15.04 -7.06
C GLU A 326 7.45 15.52 -6.05
N THR A 327 7.72 15.35 -4.76
CA THR A 327 6.80 15.73 -3.68
C THR A 327 7.49 16.52 -2.61
N TYR A 328 6.82 17.56 -2.15
CA TYR A 328 7.09 18.28 -0.90
C TYR A 328 5.90 18.11 0.02
N ALA A 329 6.16 17.75 1.27
CA ALA A 329 5.10 17.59 2.25
C ALA A 329 5.49 18.17 3.61
N ILE A 330 4.51 18.71 4.32
CA ILE A 330 4.61 19.10 5.72
C ILE A 330 3.38 18.60 6.46
N MET A 331 3.60 17.97 7.60
CA MET A 331 2.50 17.40 8.36
C MET A 331 2.80 17.42 9.85
N GLY A 332 1.76 17.49 10.68
CA GLY A 332 1.93 17.58 12.11
C GLY A 332 0.72 17.11 12.89
N LEU A 333 0.95 16.90 14.18
CA LEU A 333 -0.08 16.62 15.18
C LEU A 333 0.22 17.37 16.47
N TYR A 334 -0.85 17.64 17.23
CA TYR A 334 -0.73 18.14 18.59
C TYR A 334 -1.77 17.50 19.51
N SER A 335 -1.34 17.12 20.71
CA SER A 335 -2.18 16.50 21.75
C SER A 335 -2.43 17.46 22.89
N PHE A 336 -3.72 17.75 23.16
CA PHE A 336 -4.17 18.57 24.28
C PHE A 336 -4.63 17.70 25.48
N GLY A 337 -4.01 16.54 25.65
CA GLY A 337 -4.46 15.50 26.55
C GLY A 337 -5.35 14.49 25.82
N ARG A 338 -6.67 14.48 26.11
CA ARG A 338 -7.61 13.58 25.40
C ARG A 338 -7.84 13.97 23.94
N PRO A 339 -8.06 15.25 23.59
CA PRO A 339 -8.15 15.65 22.19
C PRO A 339 -6.77 15.66 21.52
N LYS A 340 -6.73 15.20 20.26
CA LYS A 340 -5.60 15.33 19.36
C LYS A 340 -6.04 15.95 18.05
N VAL A 341 -5.25 16.83 17.49
CA VAL A 341 -5.47 17.44 16.17
C VAL A 341 -4.34 17.07 15.23
N PHE A 342 -4.69 16.96 13.95
CA PHE A 342 -3.80 16.54 12.87
C PHE A 342 -4.01 17.47 11.68
N ALA A 343 -2.95 17.77 10.97
CA ALA A 343 -3.01 18.46 9.69
C ALA A 343 -1.80 18.09 8.82
N GLY A 344 -1.98 18.15 7.51
CA GLY A 344 -0.89 18.00 6.58
C GLY A 344 -1.22 18.54 5.20
N TYR A 345 -0.18 18.81 4.44
CA TYR A 345 -0.23 19.30 3.10
C TYR A 345 0.87 18.66 2.26
N GLU A 346 0.54 18.30 1.01
CA GLU A 346 1.48 17.83 0.00
C GLU A 346 1.27 18.55 -1.32
N ASP A 347 2.38 18.79 -2.02
CA ASP A 347 2.42 19.25 -3.40
C ASP A 347 3.18 18.20 -4.20
N ILE A 348 2.45 17.47 -5.06
CA ILE A 348 2.97 16.38 -5.88
C ILE A 348 2.98 16.79 -7.33
N LYS A 349 4.16 16.75 -7.96
CA LYS A 349 4.35 17.04 -9.38
C LYS A 349 4.65 15.75 -10.13
N PHE A 350 3.91 15.54 -11.22
CA PHE A 350 4.12 14.44 -12.15
C PHE A 350 4.53 15.03 -13.50
N LYS A 351 5.60 14.52 -14.09
CA LYS A 351 6.05 14.88 -15.43
C LYS A 351 6.35 13.63 -16.25
N ASN A 352 6.39 13.78 -17.58
CA ASN A 352 6.87 12.71 -18.42
C ASN A 352 8.31 12.35 -18.02
N PRO A 353 8.70 11.06 -18.10
CA PRO A 353 10.03 10.62 -17.70
C PRO A 353 11.12 11.27 -18.55
N ASP A 354 12.22 11.68 -17.89
CA ASP A 354 13.41 12.21 -18.58
C ASP A 354 14.10 11.15 -19.43
N SER A 355 13.94 9.88 -19.06
CA SER A 355 14.50 8.71 -19.77
C SER A 355 13.39 7.72 -20.08
N LEU A 356 13.10 7.56 -21.38
CA LEU A 356 12.08 6.62 -21.83
C LEU A 356 12.53 5.17 -21.57
N LEU A 357 11.56 4.36 -21.21
CA LEU A 357 11.72 2.93 -21.00
C LEU A 357 11.28 2.17 -22.23
N PRO A 358 11.92 1.06 -22.59
CA PRO A 358 11.43 0.18 -23.66
C PRO A 358 10.13 -0.51 -23.22
N ASP A 359 9.24 -0.77 -24.16
CA ASP A 359 8.00 -1.52 -23.89
C ASP A 359 8.30 -2.87 -23.27
N GLY A 360 7.48 -3.27 -22.30
CA GLY A 360 7.58 -4.57 -21.66
C GLY A 360 8.84 -4.80 -20.84
N PHE A 361 9.52 -3.75 -20.46
CA PHE A 361 10.82 -3.83 -19.78
C PHE A 361 10.73 -4.27 -18.31
N ILE A 362 9.55 -4.20 -17.66
CA ILE A 362 9.37 -4.52 -16.24
C ILE A 362 8.44 -5.72 -16.06
N THR A 363 8.87 -6.63 -15.18
CA THR A 363 8.00 -7.61 -14.54
C THR A 363 7.82 -7.23 -13.07
N ILE A 364 6.59 -6.99 -12.65
CA ILE A 364 6.24 -6.61 -11.28
C ILE A 364 5.43 -7.76 -10.66
N GLY A 365 5.98 -8.47 -9.67
CA GLY A 365 5.26 -9.54 -8.98
C GLY A 365 4.72 -10.65 -9.92
N GLY A 366 5.34 -10.86 -11.07
CA GLY A 366 4.88 -11.80 -12.10
C GLY A 366 3.99 -11.19 -13.19
N TYR A 367 3.61 -9.92 -13.08
CA TYR A 367 2.88 -9.18 -14.10
C TYR A 367 3.83 -8.43 -15.03
N GLN A 368 3.47 -8.38 -16.32
CA GLN A 368 4.28 -7.74 -17.36
C GLN A 368 3.61 -6.45 -17.85
N LEU A 369 4.34 -5.36 -17.91
CA LEU A 369 3.86 -4.11 -18.49
C LEU A 369 3.96 -4.18 -20.02
N ALA A 370 2.84 -4.41 -20.68
CA ALA A 370 2.76 -4.60 -22.14
C ALA A 370 2.58 -3.30 -22.92
N TYR A 371 2.05 -2.26 -22.28
CA TYR A 371 1.86 -0.94 -22.88
C TYR A 371 2.25 0.14 -21.88
N LEU A 372 3.19 1.00 -22.28
CA LEU A 372 3.65 2.12 -21.47
C LEU A 372 3.20 3.45 -22.08
N ASN A 373 2.49 4.25 -21.30
CA ASN A 373 2.22 5.65 -21.62
C ASN A 373 3.28 6.51 -20.92
N GLN A 374 4.23 7.04 -21.69
CA GLN A 374 5.36 7.83 -21.21
C GLN A 374 5.25 9.32 -21.62
N THR A 375 4.13 9.69 -22.24
CA THR A 375 3.85 11.03 -22.75
C THR A 375 2.48 11.53 -22.28
N ALA A 376 2.05 11.09 -21.10
CA ALA A 376 0.72 11.37 -20.55
C ALA A 376 0.51 12.85 -20.23
N TYR A 377 1.58 13.58 -19.98
CA TYR A 377 1.51 14.96 -19.48
C TYR A 377 1.97 15.96 -20.54
N THR A 378 1.02 16.72 -21.12
CA THR A 378 1.36 17.83 -22.03
C THR A 378 2.05 18.96 -21.25
N HIS A 379 1.57 19.23 -20.06
CA HIS A 379 2.21 20.06 -19.04
C HIS A 379 2.33 19.24 -17.77
N ASN A 380 3.22 19.61 -16.86
CA ASN A 380 3.34 18.90 -15.59
C ASN A 380 1.99 18.89 -14.85
N LYS A 381 1.56 17.71 -14.42
CA LYS A 381 0.40 17.58 -13.54
C LYS A 381 0.84 17.94 -12.12
N THR A 382 0.10 18.82 -11.47
CA THR A 382 0.26 19.09 -10.04
C THR A 382 -0.96 18.60 -9.29
N LEU A 383 -0.74 17.85 -8.22
CA LEU A 383 -1.76 17.42 -7.28
C LEU A 383 -1.42 17.97 -5.90
N LYS A 384 -2.29 18.81 -5.37
CA LYS A 384 -2.20 19.35 -4.01
C LYS A 384 -3.12 18.54 -3.11
N VAL A 385 -2.60 18.07 -1.99
CA VAL A 385 -3.31 17.26 -1.02
C VAL A 385 -3.31 17.99 0.31
N LEU A 386 -4.50 18.19 0.88
CA LEU A 386 -4.69 18.78 2.19
C LEU A 386 -5.51 17.83 3.05
N TRP A 387 -5.14 17.70 4.30
CA TRP A 387 -6.00 17.04 5.29
C TRP A 387 -5.94 17.74 6.63
N ALA A 388 -7.04 17.61 7.37
CA ALA A 388 -7.12 18.05 8.75
C ALA A 388 -8.13 17.15 9.50
N GLY A 389 -7.94 17.00 10.79
CA GLY A 389 -8.89 16.24 11.59
C GLY A 389 -8.50 16.16 13.04
N GLY A 390 -9.32 15.43 13.79
CA GLY A 390 -9.11 15.27 15.22
C GLY A 390 -9.60 13.94 15.74
N LYS A 391 -9.01 13.54 16.86
CA LYS A 391 -9.40 12.41 17.67
C LYS A 391 -9.80 12.89 19.05
N TYR A 392 -10.83 12.28 19.62
CA TYR A 392 -11.26 12.53 20.98
C TYR A 392 -11.55 11.22 21.70
N ALA A 393 -10.72 10.89 22.70
CA ALA A 393 -10.95 9.75 23.57
C ALA A 393 -12.01 10.13 24.61
N LEU A 394 -13.26 9.70 24.40
CA LEU A 394 -14.34 9.91 25.37
C LEU A 394 -14.07 9.11 26.65
N SER A 395 -13.55 7.91 26.52
CA SER A 395 -13.07 7.06 27.61
C SER A 395 -11.77 6.35 27.18
N ASP A 396 -11.22 5.49 28.03
CA ASP A 396 -10.07 4.66 27.68
C ASP A 396 -10.42 3.62 26.60
N GLN A 397 -11.71 3.28 26.49
CA GLN A 397 -12.20 2.31 25.51
C GLN A 397 -12.73 2.97 24.24
N LEU A 398 -13.40 4.14 24.32
CA LEU A 398 -14.11 4.73 23.18
C LEU A 398 -13.41 5.98 22.66
N GLU A 399 -13.00 5.95 21.38
CA GLU A 399 -12.40 7.07 20.66
C GLU A 399 -13.23 7.43 19.43
N PHE A 400 -13.48 8.72 19.25
CA PHE A 400 -14.07 9.28 18.03
C PHE A 400 -12.99 9.96 17.19
N THR A 401 -13.09 9.80 15.88
CA THR A 401 -12.23 10.48 14.90
C THR A 401 -13.10 11.17 13.86
N LEU A 402 -12.73 12.40 13.50
CA LEU A 402 -13.29 13.13 12.37
C LEU A 402 -12.16 13.62 11.49
N ALA A 403 -12.29 13.48 10.17
CA ALA A 403 -11.29 13.91 9.22
C ALA A 403 -11.89 14.51 7.96
N TYR A 404 -11.19 15.48 7.40
CA TYR A 404 -11.42 16.06 6.08
C TYR A 404 -10.18 15.86 5.22
N TYR A 405 -10.40 15.54 3.93
CA TYR A 405 -9.36 15.43 2.91
C TYR A 405 -9.79 16.21 1.68
N GLY A 406 -8.88 16.95 1.08
CA GLY A 406 -9.07 17.68 -0.15
C GLY A 406 -7.94 17.41 -1.15
N TYR A 407 -8.28 17.01 -2.37
CA TYR A 407 -7.36 16.92 -3.50
C TYR A 407 -7.70 17.99 -4.51
N GLN A 408 -6.68 18.65 -5.01
CA GLN A 408 -6.80 19.64 -6.08
C GLN A 408 -5.78 19.35 -7.18
N GLN A 409 -6.28 19.06 -8.36
CA GLN A 409 -5.48 18.86 -9.56
C GLN A 409 -5.51 20.13 -10.39
N ASP A 410 -4.35 20.66 -10.78
CA ASP A 410 -4.24 21.70 -11.80
C ASP A 410 -4.40 21.09 -13.21
N SER A 411 -4.90 21.88 -14.18
CA SER A 411 -4.99 21.41 -15.57
C SER A 411 -3.60 21.18 -16.16
N PHE A 412 -3.38 20.02 -16.74
CA PHE A 412 -2.16 19.68 -17.48
C PHE A 412 -2.42 19.42 -18.98
N ALA A 413 -3.62 19.78 -19.46
CA ALA A 413 -3.96 19.78 -20.88
C ALA A 413 -3.25 20.92 -21.63
N ALA A 414 -3.14 20.79 -22.94
CA ALA A 414 -2.55 21.81 -23.81
C ALA A 414 -3.22 23.22 -23.69
N VAL A 415 -4.53 23.21 -23.42
CA VAL A 415 -5.31 24.37 -23.07
C VAL A 415 -5.95 24.15 -21.72
N SER A 416 -5.80 25.13 -20.81
CA SER A 416 -6.39 25.03 -19.48
C SER A 416 -7.90 24.81 -19.56
N CYS A 417 -8.40 23.82 -18.84
CA CYS A 417 -9.81 23.43 -18.85
C CYS A 417 -10.31 23.03 -17.46
N SER A 418 -11.64 23.01 -17.32
CA SER A 418 -12.37 22.59 -16.12
C SER A 418 -13.61 21.84 -16.59
N THR A 419 -13.52 20.51 -16.67
CA THR A 419 -14.64 19.65 -17.09
C THR A 419 -14.35 18.20 -16.75
N ALA A 420 -15.41 17.43 -16.45
CA ALA A 420 -15.31 15.97 -16.25
C ALA A 420 -15.11 15.19 -17.57
N ALA A 421 -15.24 15.83 -18.73
CA ALA A 421 -15.03 15.19 -20.02
C ALA A 421 -13.56 14.85 -20.32
N ASN A 422 -12.60 15.48 -19.62
CA ASN A 422 -11.17 15.28 -19.84
C ASN A 422 -10.41 15.21 -18.52
N ALA A 423 -9.76 14.08 -18.27
CA ALA A 423 -8.95 13.83 -17.08
C ALA A 423 -7.75 14.79 -16.91
N ALA A 424 -7.30 15.44 -17.98
CA ALA A 424 -6.21 16.43 -17.94
C ALA A 424 -6.67 17.83 -17.49
N CYS A 425 -7.96 18.05 -17.32
CA CYS A 425 -8.51 19.29 -16.79
C CYS A 425 -8.28 19.40 -15.28
N LYS A 426 -8.36 20.61 -14.75
CA LYS A 426 -8.39 20.83 -13.30
C LYS A 426 -9.53 20.01 -12.68
N GLY A 427 -9.37 19.61 -11.41
CA GLY A 427 -10.41 18.88 -10.71
C GLY A 427 -10.17 18.86 -9.21
N GLU A 428 -11.20 18.46 -8.48
CA GLU A 428 -11.19 18.40 -7.02
C GLU A 428 -11.77 17.08 -6.53
N VAL A 429 -11.26 16.60 -5.38
CA VAL A 429 -11.90 15.56 -4.57
C VAL A 429 -12.00 16.07 -3.15
N ASN A 430 -13.18 15.95 -2.58
CA ASN A 430 -13.45 16.28 -1.18
C ASN A 430 -13.98 15.05 -0.44
N VAL A 431 -13.42 14.78 0.74
CA VAL A 431 -13.82 13.63 1.57
C VAL A 431 -14.00 14.07 3.01
N ILE A 432 -15.08 13.61 3.63
CA ILE A 432 -15.34 13.75 5.07
C ILE A 432 -15.55 12.37 5.64
N SER A 433 -14.83 12.05 6.72
CA SER A 433 -14.90 10.76 7.39
C SER A 433 -15.14 10.90 8.89
N GLY A 434 -15.99 10.03 9.42
CA GLY A 434 -16.25 9.89 10.85
C GLY A 434 -16.11 8.44 11.29
N LEU A 435 -15.49 8.22 12.44
CA LEU A 435 -15.19 6.90 12.98
C LEU A 435 -15.40 6.86 14.49
N ALA A 436 -16.04 5.82 15.00
CA ALA A 436 -16.05 5.41 16.38
C ALA A 436 -15.30 4.09 16.53
N ASP A 437 -14.29 4.03 17.37
CA ASP A 437 -13.47 2.85 17.66
C ASP A 437 -13.62 2.49 19.15
N TYR A 438 -14.09 1.27 19.43
CA TYR A 438 -14.29 0.76 20.78
C TYR A 438 -13.34 -0.39 21.09
N LYS A 439 -12.46 -0.18 22.06
CA LYS A 439 -11.46 -1.16 22.52
C LYS A 439 -12.07 -2.08 23.58
N PHE A 440 -12.40 -3.31 23.21
CA PHE A 440 -12.80 -4.35 24.17
C PHE A 440 -11.62 -4.80 25.04
N THR A 441 -10.44 -4.88 24.44
CA THR A 441 -9.17 -5.19 25.10
C THR A 441 -8.03 -4.40 24.46
N LYS A 442 -6.80 -4.50 24.95
CA LYS A 442 -5.62 -3.91 24.30
C LYS A 442 -5.35 -4.45 22.88
N ARG A 443 -5.91 -5.62 22.53
CA ARG A 443 -5.68 -6.32 21.27
C ARG A 443 -6.89 -6.40 20.36
N PHE A 444 -8.08 -6.22 20.93
CA PHE A 444 -9.35 -6.43 20.24
C PHE A 444 -10.20 -5.18 20.33
N ASP A 445 -10.55 -4.65 19.17
CA ASP A 445 -11.46 -3.51 19.00
C ASP A 445 -12.56 -3.80 17.97
N GLY A 446 -13.65 -3.08 18.10
CA GLY A 446 -14.71 -3.01 17.11
C GLY A 446 -14.93 -1.55 16.71
N TYR A 447 -15.27 -1.33 15.46
CA TYR A 447 -15.41 0.01 14.92
C TYR A 447 -16.64 0.15 14.02
N LEU A 448 -17.11 1.38 13.95
CA LEU A 448 -18.16 1.81 13.02
C LEU A 448 -17.79 3.19 12.49
N GLY A 449 -17.90 3.37 11.19
CA GLY A 449 -17.60 4.67 10.58
C GLY A 449 -18.27 4.86 9.25
N THR A 450 -18.18 6.08 8.75
CA THR A 450 -18.70 6.47 7.45
C THR A 450 -17.76 7.45 6.77
N MET A 451 -17.70 7.37 5.45
CA MET A 451 -16.94 8.27 4.60
C MET A 451 -17.81 8.75 3.45
N TRP A 452 -17.96 10.05 3.31
CA TRP A 452 -18.54 10.67 2.14
C TRP A 452 -17.44 11.27 1.27
N SER A 453 -17.52 11.02 -0.02
CA SER A 453 -16.57 11.50 -1.02
C SER A 453 -17.27 12.10 -2.21
N GLU A 454 -16.68 13.17 -2.79
CA GLU A 454 -17.16 13.86 -3.98
C GLU A 454 -15.97 14.21 -4.89
N ALA A 455 -16.12 13.96 -6.20
CA ALA A 455 -15.18 14.39 -7.23
C ALA A 455 -15.84 15.36 -8.22
N LYS A 456 -15.07 16.31 -8.72
CA LYS A 456 -15.49 17.33 -9.67
C LYS A 456 -14.50 17.49 -10.82
N ASP A 457 -15.01 17.95 -11.94
CA ASP A 457 -14.23 18.30 -13.14
C ASP A 457 -13.29 17.16 -13.58
N GLY A 458 -12.01 17.42 -13.85
CA GLY A 458 -11.06 16.42 -14.34
C GLY A 458 -10.88 15.19 -13.44
N LEU A 459 -11.03 15.35 -12.11
CA LEU A 459 -10.99 14.23 -11.17
C LEU A 459 -12.29 13.41 -11.12
N ALA A 460 -13.39 13.93 -11.71
CA ALA A 460 -14.63 13.18 -11.94
C ALA A 460 -14.66 12.48 -13.30
N ASN A 461 -13.60 12.58 -14.10
CA ASN A 461 -13.54 11.93 -15.41
C ASN A 461 -13.67 10.42 -15.30
N GLY A 462 -14.50 9.85 -16.16
CA GLY A 462 -14.72 8.40 -16.23
C GLY A 462 -15.75 7.86 -15.24
N TYR A 463 -16.38 8.70 -14.39
CA TYR A 463 -17.52 8.25 -13.58
C TYR A 463 -18.73 8.01 -14.46
N LEU A 464 -19.42 6.87 -14.23
CA LEU A 464 -20.59 6.47 -15.04
C LEU A 464 -21.79 7.38 -14.79
N ARG A 465 -21.85 8.01 -13.63
CA ARG A 465 -22.92 8.95 -13.30
C ARG A 465 -22.33 10.23 -12.72
N LEU A 466 -22.57 11.30 -13.42
CA LEU A 466 -22.36 12.65 -12.92
C LEU A 466 -23.72 13.25 -12.54
N GLY A 467 -23.79 13.88 -11.38
CA GLY A 467 -24.94 14.71 -11.00
C GLY A 467 -25.09 15.92 -11.91
N PRO A 468 -26.15 16.74 -11.73
CA PRO A 468 -26.41 17.92 -12.57
C PRO A 468 -25.27 18.94 -12.62
N SER A 469 -24.43 18.96 -11.59
CA SER A 469 -23.25 19.84 -11.47
C SER A 469 -21.96 19.23 -12.05
N GLY A 470 -22.04 18.07 -12.74
CA GLY A 470 -20.83 17.37 -13.22
C GLY A 470 -20.01 16.72 -12.10
N THR A 471 -20.62 16.46 -10.96
CA THR A 471 -19.96 15.84 -9.78
C THR A 471 -20.34 14.37 -9.60
N ALA A 472 -19.41 13.60 -9.09
CA ALA A 472 -19.67 12.21 -8.65
C ALA A 472 -19.50 12.12 -7.13
N SER A 473 -20.39 11.46 -6.43
CA SER A 473 -20.30 11.28 -4.98
C SER A 473 -20.65 9.88 -4.53
N THR A 474 -20.09 9.45 -3.43
CA THR A 474 -20.35 8.15 -2.79
C THR A 474 -20.37 8.30 -1.28
N LEU A 475 -21.34 7.66 -0.62
CA LEU A 475 -21.33 7.46 0.82
C LEU A 475 -21.02 5.99 1.10
N THR A 476 -20.04 5.76 1.95
CA THR A 476 -19.62 4.43 2.39
C THR A 476 -19.76 4.33 3.90
N SER A 477 -20.35 3.25 4.39
CA SER A 477 -20.45 2.95 5.82
C SER A 477 -19.87 1.57 6.08
N THR A 478 -19.04 1.46 7.10
CA THR A 478 -18.34 0.21 7.43
C THR A 478 -18.42 -0.05 8.93
N VAL A 479 -18.74 -1.29 9.29
CA VAL A 479 -18.63 -1.82 10.65
C VAL A 479 -17.72 -3.02 10.64
N GLY A 480 -16.82 -3.12 11.62
CA GLY A 480 -15.87 -4.23 11.62
C GLY A 480 -15.23 -4.49 12.98
N LEU A 481 -14.41 -5.52 12.97
CA LEU A 481 -13.65 -6.02 14.11
C LEU A 481 -12.18 -6.13 13.72
N ARG A 482 -11.30 -5.75 14.65
CA ARG A 482 -9.86 -5.85 14.45
C ARG A 482 -9.19 -6.50 15.65
N PHE A 483 -8.35 -7.48 15.36
CA PHE A 483 -7.54 -8.18 16.35
C PHE A 483 -6.05 -8.04 16.04
N ARG A 484 -5.25 -7.79 17.07
CA ARG A 484 -3.78 -7.65 16.99
C ARG A 484 -3.13 -8.67 17.93
N PHE A 485 -2.04 -9.31 17.47
CA PHE A 485 -1.29 -10.28 18.28
C PHE A 485 0.21 -10.09 18.11
#